data_aa32e09f0092d2503ec7eeca8a8befcd
#
_entry.id   aa32e09f0092d2503ec7eeca8a8befcd
#
_cell.length_a   1.000
_cell.length_b   1.000
_cell.length_c   1.000
_cell.angle_alpha   90.00
_cell.angle_beta   90.00
_cell.angle_gamma   90.00
#
_symmetry.space_group_name_H-M   'P 1'
#
loop_
_entity.id
_entity.type
_entity.pdbx_description
1 polymer ?
#
loop_
_entity_poly.entity_id
_entity_poly.type
_entity_poly.pdbx_seq_one_letter_code
_entity_poly.pdbx_strand_id
1 'polypeptide(L)'
;GNDHYYYDDYENERGISDIAERSYIPALSALIEMAKNHGDTFKVALSISGVALEQLEVHAPGVIELLHQLNETGCCEFLCEPYSHGLSSLANEDCFREEVERMRTKIKQIFGKEPKVFRNSSLIYSNDIGATIADMGFKGMLTEGAKHILGWKSPHYLYHCAMNPNLKLLLRDFKLSDDISLRFSNSEWNEYPLFADKYIDWIAALPEEEQVINIFMELSALGIAQPLSSNILEFMKALPVCAKERGVTFSTPTDIITKLKSVDQVDVPYPM
;
A
#
# COMPACT_ATOMS: atom_id res chain seq x y z
N GLY A 1 -8.21 11.94 -7.61
CA GLY A 1 -8.75 12.07 -6.30
C GLY A 1 -10.23 11.81 -6.24
N ASN A 2 -10.61 11.27 -5.12
CA ASN A 2 -12.00 10.92 -4.84
C ASN A 2 -12.57 11.82 -3.75
N ASP A 3 -12.00 13.00 -3.59
CA ASP A 3 -12.34 13.91 -2.47
C ASP A 3 -13.78 14.40 -2.53
N HIS A 4 -14.38 14.45 -3.71
CA HIS A 4 -15.76 14.86 -3.89
C HIS A 4 -16.77 13.88 -3.27
N TYR A 5 -16.38 12.66 -2.90
CA TYR A 5 -17.26 11.74 -2.19
C TYR A 5 -17.69 12.24 -0.81
N TYR A 6 -16.96 13.19 -0.26
CA TYR A 6 -17.20 13.66 1.11
C TYR A 6 -18.05 14.92 1.20
N TYR A 7 -18.52 15.45 0.06
CA TYR A 7 -19.28 16.71 0.02
C TYR A 7 -20.79 16.55 -0.14
N ASP A 8 -21.26 15.36 -0.55
CA ASP A 8 -22.68 15.08 -0.77
C ASP A 8 -22.96 13.64 -0.31
N ASP A 9 -23.83 13.49 0.68
CA ASP A 9 -24.14 12.19 1.28
C ASP A 9 -24.73 11.19 0.26
N TYR A 10 -25.56 11.67 -0.66
CA TYR A 10 -26.12 10.81 -1.69
C TYR A 10 -25.07 10.34 -2.69
N GLU A 11 -24.21 11.25 -3.13
CA GLU A 11 -23.09 10.93 -4.02
C GLU A 11 -22.09 10.02 -3.29
N ASN A 12 -21.84 10.27 -2.00
CA ASN A 12 -20.98 9.41 -1.17
C ASN A 12 -21.53 8.00 -1.07
N GLU A 13 -22.81 7.84 -0.79
CA GLU A 13 -23.45 6.53 -0.68
C GLU A 13 -23.29 5.75 -1.99
N ARG A 14 -23.61 6.38 -3.14
CA ARG A 14 -23.48 5.76 -4.44
C ARG A 14 -22.02 5.44 -4.76
N GLY A 15 -21.12 6.38 -4.51
CA GLY A 15 -19.68 6.21 -4.78
C GLY A 15 -19.08 5.09 -3.96
N ILE A 16 -19.36 5.06 -2.67
CA ILE A 16 -18.86 4.03 -1.76
C ILE A 16 -19.48 2.66 -2.09
N SER A 17 -20.77 2.60 -2.35
CA SER A 17 -21.44 1.35 -2.72
C SER A 17 -20.91 0.79 -4.04
N ASP A 18 -20.68 1.64 -5.03
CA ASP A 18 -20.13 1.24 -6.33
C ASP A 18 -18.69 0.72 -6.18
N ILE A 19 -17.83 1.44 -5.44
CA ILE A 19 -16.46 1.02 -5.19
C ILE A 19 -16.44 -0.30 -4.40
N ALA A 20 -17.29 -0.43 -3.39
CA ALA A 20 -17.40 -1.64 -2.60
C ALA A 20 -17.78 -2.85 -3.48
N GLU A 21 -18.80 -2.71 -4.30
CA GLU A 21 -19.29 -3.78 -5.15
C GLU A 21 -18.31 -4.17 -6.24
N ARG A 22 -17.71 -3.18 -6.91
CA ARG A 22 -16.82 -3.41 -8.05
C ARG A 22 -15.40 -3.74 -7.68
N SER A 23 -14.93 -3.33 -6.51
CA SER A 23 -13.54 -3.48 -6.12
C SER A 23 -13.38 -4.09 -4.72
N TYR A 24 -13.77 -3.39 -3.67
CA TYR A 24 -13.36 -3.75 -2.30
C TYR A 24 -13.84 -5.14 -1.89
N ILE A 25 -15.10 -5.47 -2.17
CA ILE A 25 -15.64 -6.78 -1.81
C ILE A 25 -14.92 -7.90 -2.59
N PRO A 26 -14.86 -7.88 -3.92
CA PRO A 26 -14.14 -8.93 -4.65
C PRO A 26 -12.63 -8.95 -4.37
N ALA A 27 -11.98 -7.79 -4.24
CA ALA A 27 -10.54 -7.73 -3.98
C ALA A 27 -10.18 -8.27 -2.59
N LEU A 28 -10.90 -7.84 -1.54
CA LEU A 28 -10.67 -8.31 -0.19
C LEU A 28 -11.01 -9.81 -0.06
N SER A 29 -12.06 -10.27 -0.72
CA SER A 29 -12.40 -11.69 -0.76
C SER A 29 -11.28 -12.51 -1.39
N ALA A 30 -10.66 -11.99 -2.46
CA ALA A 30 -9.50 -12.63 -3.09
C ALA A 30 -8.28 -12.67 -2.16
N LEU A 31 -8.00 -11.57 -1.45
CA LEU A 31 -6.88 -11.53 -0.50
C LEU A 31 -7.09 -12.51 0.66
N ILE A 32 -8.31 -12.62 1.16
CA ILE A 32 -8.65 -13.59 2.21
C ILE A 32 -8.44 -15.02 1.71
N GLU A 33 -8.89 -15.31 0.50
CA GLU A 33 -8.69 -16.62 -0.13
C GLU A 33 -7.20 -16.94 -0.25
N MET A 34 -6.41 -15.99 -0.73
CA MET A 34 -4.96 -16.13 -0.84
C MET A 34 -4.31 -16.40 0.51
N ALA A 35 -4.73 -15.68 1.56
CA ALA A 35 -4.25 -15.88 2.92
C ALA A 35 -4.58 -17.29 3.44
N LYS A 36 -5.80 -17.74 3.21
CA LYS A 36 -6.23 -19.09 3.63
C LYS A 36 -5.51 -20.19 2.87
N ASN A 37 -5.24 -20.00 1.58
CA ASN A 37 -4.60 -21.02 0.75
C ASN A 37 -3.09 -21.09 0.97
N HIS A 38 -2.44 -20.01 1.35
CA HIS A 38 -0.97 -19.91 1.41
C HIS A 38 -0.41 -19.68 2.81
N GLY A 39 -1.24 -19.26 3.76
CA GLY A 39 -0.82 -19.05 5.15
C GLY A 39 0.36 -18.09 5.24
N ASP A 40 1.39 -18.46 5.99
CA ASP A 40 2.55 -17.60 6.26
C ASP A 40 3.38 -17.25 5.01
N THR A 41 3.15 -17.91 3.89
CA THR A 41 3.87 -17.61 2.65
C THR A 41 3.24 -16.47 1.86
N PHE A 42 2.06 -16.01 2.27
CA PHE A 42 1.42 -14.82 1.68
C PHE A 42 1.31 -13.72 2.72
N LYS A 43 1.74 -12.52 2.34
CA LYS A 43 1.65 -11.32 3.18
C LYS A 43 1.18 -10.15 2.33
N VAL A 44 0.43 -9.26 2.95
CA VAL A 44 -0.06 -8.03 2.30
C VAL A 44 -0.14 -6.93 3.36
N ALA A 45 -0.11 -5.69 2.92
CA ALA A 45 -0.37 -4.53 3.78
C ALA A 45 -1.49 -3.69 3.17
N LEU A 46 -2.34 -3.14 4.02
CA LEU A 46 -3.43 -2.25 3.60
C LEU A 46 -3.37 -0.93 4.35
N SER A 47 -3.70 0.14 3.65
CA SER A 47 -3.82 1.48 4.19
C SER A 47 -5.17 2.06 3.79
N ILE A 48 -6.01 2.42 4.77
CA ILE A 48 -7.34 2.95 4.55
C ILE A 48 -7.52 4.14 5.49
N SER A 49 -7.95 5.30 4.97
CA SER A 49 -8.15 6.49 5.78
C SER A 49 -9.31 6.31 6.77
N GLY A 50 -9.27 7.08 7.86
CA GLY A 50 -10.34 7.07 8.86
C GLY A 50 -11.67 7.51 8.28
N VAL A 51 -11.66 8.52 7.40
CA VAL A 51 -12.86 9.00 6.71
C VAL A 51 -13.43 7.90 5.81
N ALA A 52 -12.58 7.20 5.07
CA ALA A 52 -13.03 6.07 4.24
C ALA A 52 -13.64 4.96 5.10
N LEU A 53 -13.01 4.63 6.22
CA LEU A 53 -13.56 3.63 7.15
C LEU A 53 -14.94 4.04 7.68
N GLU A 54 -15.12 5.32 8.05
CA GLU A 54 -16.41 5.83 8.50
C GLU A 54 -17.49 5.71 7.42
N GLN A 55 -17.15 6.05 6.18
CA GLN A 55 -18.07 5.92 5.04
C GLN A 55 -18.44 4.45 4.79
N LEU A 56 -17.46 3.55 4.88
CA LEU A 56 -17.70 2.12 4.73
C LEU A 56 -18.58 1.55 5.84
N GLU A 57 -18.38 1.99 7.08
CA GLU A 57 -19.22 1.57 8.22
C GLU A 57 -20.70 1.90 7.98
N VAL A 58 -20.99 3.05 7.36
CA VAL A 58 -22.35 3.51 7.11
C VAL A 58 -22.94 2.89 5.84
N HIS A 59 -22.18 2.91 4.74
CA HIS A 59 -22.73 2.62 3.41
C HIS A 59 -22.37 1.23 2.88
N ALA A 60 -21.34 0.58 3.40
CA ALA A 60 -20.89 -0.74 2.95
C ALA A 60 -20.29 -1.53 4.10
N PRO A 61 -21.07 -1.84 5.15
CA PRO A 61 -20.52 -2.52 6.35
C PRO A 61 -19.93 -3.90 6.05
N GLY A 62 -20.33 -4.53 4.94
CA GLY A 62 -19.75 -5.79 4.49
C GLY A 62 -18.26 -5.69 4.20
N VAL A 63 -17.77 -4.52 3.78
CA VAL A 63 -16.33 -4.28 3.57
C VAL A 63 -15.59 -4.31 4.91
N ILE A 64 -16.15 -3.68 5.93
CA ILE A 64 -15.57 -3.70 7.28
C ILE A 64 -15.45 -5.13 7.79
N GLU A 65 -16.48 -5.93 7.57
CA GLU A 65 -16.48 -7.36 7.95
C GLU A 65 -15.33 -8.11 7.24
N LEU A 66 -15.12 -7.86 5.95
CA LEU A 66 -14.03 -8.46 5.20
C LEU A 66 -12.65 -8.01 5.71
N LEU A 67 -12.52 -6.75 6.10
CA LEU A 67 -11.28 -6.25 6.70
C LEU A 67 -10.97 -6.98 8.00
N HIS A 68 -11.96 -7.21 8.84
CA HIS A 68 -11.80 -8.00 10.06
C HIS A 68 -11.39 -9.44 9.75
N GLN A 69 -12.02 -10.07 8.75
CA GLN A 69 -11.66 -11.43 8.34
C GLN A 69 -10.22 -11.49 7.85
N LEU A 70 -9.80 -10.52 7.06
CA LEU A 70 -8.41 -10.46 6.57
C LEU A 70 -7.43 -10.25 7.73
N ASN A 71 -7.77 -9.38 8.69
CA ASN A 71 -6.96 -9.17 9.88
C ASN A 71 -6.78 -10.46 10.67
N GLU A 72 -7.85 -11.24 10.83
CA GLU A 72 -7.83 -12.51 11.58
C GLU A 72 -6.91 -13.56 10.95
N THR A 73 -6.62 -13.47 9.66
CA THR A 73 -5.71 -14.42 8.99
C THR A 73 -4.26 -14.29 9.47
N GLY A 74 -3.88 -13.14 10.04
CA GLY A 74 -2.51 -12.86 10.42
C GLY A 74 -1.59 -12.52 9.24
N CYS A 75 -2.11 -12.49 8.01
CA CYS A 75 -1.32 -12.22 6.80
C CYS A 75 -1.29 -10.74 6.41
N CYS A 76 -2.07 -9.90 7.05
CA CYS A 76 -2.22 -8.49 6.68
C CYS A 76 -1.68 -7.56 7.76
N GLU A 77 -0.84 -6.60 7.35
CA GLU A 77 -0.44 -5.49 8.19
C GLU A 77 -1.26 -4.25 7.80
N PHE A 78 -1.91 -3.61 8.79
CA PHE A 78 -2.60 -2.34 8.58
C PHE A 78 -1.64 -1.18 8.86
N LEU A 79 -1.53 -0.28 7.88
CA LEU A 79 -0.67 0.88 7.94
C LEU A 79 -1.43 2.08 8.47
N CYS A 80 -0.70 3.10 8.96
CA CYS A 80 -1.28 4.37 9.33
C CYS A 80 -1.16 5.35 8.17
N GLU A 81 -2.15 6.22 8.03
CA GLU A 81 -2.13 7.37 7.11
C GLU A 81 -2.85 8.53 7.79
N PRO A 82 -2.86 9.75 7.23
CA PRO A 82 -3.67 10.81 7.79
C PRO A 82 -5.14 10.40 7.85
N TYR A 83 -5.85 10.78 8.91
CA TYR A 83 -7.24 10.37 9.12
C TYR A 83 -8.14 10.79 7.95
N SER A 84 -7.96 12.02 7.49
CA SER A 84 -8.63 12.54 6.30
C SER A 84 -7.67 12.51 5.12
N HIS A 85 -8.18 12.12 3.96
CA HIS A 85 -7.38 12.13 2.74
C HIS A 85 -7.18 13.59 2.29
N GLY A 86 -5.98 14.12 2.51
CA GLY A 86 -5.67 15.51 2.20
C GLY A 86 -4.18 15.81 2.30
N LEU A 87 -3.84 17.09 2.18
CA LEU A 87 -2.47 17.58 2.15
C LEU A 87 -2.04 18.26 3.45
N SER A 88 -2.54 17.80 4.59
CA SER A 88 -2.24 18.40 5.90
C SER A 88 -0.74 18.44 6.20
N SER A 89 0.04 17.47 5.69
CA SER A 89 1.49 17.45 5.85
C SER A 89 2.20 18.64 5.19
N LEU A 90 1.56 19.29 4.22
CA LEU A 90 2.11 20.45 3.52
C LEU A 90 1.63 21.77 4.12
N ALA A 91 0.55 21.76 4.90
CA ALA A 91 -0.11 22.97 5.37
C ALA A 91 0.27 23.35 6.81
N ASN A 92 0.27 22.40 7.73
CA ASN A 92 0.45 22.67 9.16
C ASN A 92 0.89 21.40 9.89
N GLU A 93 2.01 21.46 10.59
CA GLU A 93 2.56 20.33 11.33
C GLU A 93 1.63 19.84 12.44
N ASP A 94 1.02 20.77 13.21
CA ASP A 94 0.14 20.38 14.29
C ASP A 94 -1.11 19.68 13.79
N CYS A 95 -1.70 20.17 12.71
CA CYS A 95 -2.83 19.54 12.05
C CYS A 95 -2.47 18.15 11.53
N PHE A 96 -1.30 18.03 10.93
CA PHE A 96 -0.80 16.75 10.43
C PHE A 96 -0.63 15.74 11.57
N ARG A 97 -0.02 16.15 12.68
CA ARG A 97 0.16 15.30 13.86
C ARG A 97 -1.18 14.83 14.44
N GLU A 98 -2.17 15.72 14.53
CA GLU A 98 -3.52 15.36 15.00
C GLU A 98 -4.18 14.33 14.10
N GLU A 99 -4.07 14.49 12.77
CA GLU A 99 -4.61 13.56 11.79
C GLU A 99 -3.96 12.17 11.94
N VAL A 100 -2.65 12.13 12.12
CA VAL A 100 -1.89 10.89 12.27
C VAL A 100 -2.25 10.20 13.60
N GLU A 101 -2.30 10.94 14.71
CA GLU A 101 -2.65 10.37 16.01
C GLU A 101 -4.08 9.83 16.03
N ARG A 102 -5.01 10.55 15.43
CA ARG A 102 -6.40 10.10 15.32
C ARG A 102 -6.49 8.80 14.57
N MET A 103 -5.74 8.66 13.47
CA MET A 103 -5.72 7.44 12.68
C MET A 103 -5.04 6.29 13.43
N ARG A 104 -3.93 6.55 14.11
CA ARG A 104 -3.23 5.54 14.92
C ARG A 104 -4.18 4.91 15.94
N THR A 105 -4.94 5.75 16.63
CA THR A 105 -5.95 5.32 17.61
C THR A 105 -7.04 4.49 16.94
N LYS A 106 -7.53 4.94 15.78
CA LYS A 106 -8.60 4.23 15.03
C LYS A 106 -8.14 2.84 14.61
N ILE A 107 -6.94 2.71 14.06
CA ILE A 107 -6.38 1.42 13.63
C ILE A 107 -6.26 0.46 14.83
N LYS A 108 -5.76 0.94 15.95
CA LYS A 108 -5.64 0.12 17.16
C LYS A 108 -7.01 -0.34 17.67
N GLN A 109 -8.00 0.55 17.65
CA GLN A 109 -9.38 0.23 18.09
C GLN A 109 -10.03 -0.83 17.19
N ILE A 110 -9.88 -0.70 15.87
CA ILE A 110 -10.56 -1.60 14.92
C ILE A 110 -9.81 -2.92 14.78
N PHE A 111 -8.49 -2.90 14.65
CA PHE A 111 -7.70 -4.07 14.30
C PHE A 111 -6.86 -4.65 15.44
N GLY A 112 -6.83 -3.98 16.58
CA GLY A 112 -6.19 -4.50 17.79
C GLY A 112 -4.68 -4.30 17.88
N LYS A 113 -4.03 -3.74 16.87
CA LYS A 113 -2.60 -3.49 16.86
C LYS A 113 -2.30 -2.05 16.49
N GLU A 114 -1.33 -1.45 17.20
CA GLU A 114 -0.84 -0.13 16.87
C GLU A 114 -0.01 -0.20 15.58
N PRO A 115 -0.29 0.67 14.58
CA PRO A 115 0.47 0.67 13.34
C PRO A 115 1.90 1.17 13.56
N LYS A 116 2.86 0.54 12.90
CA LYS A 116 4.29 0.86 13.01
C LYS A 116 4.83 1.55 11.76
N VAL A 117 4.11 1.46 10.66
CA VAL A 117 4.52 1.97 9.35
C VAL A 117 3.47 2.95 8.86
N PHE A 118 3.95 4.05 8.29
CA PHE A 118 3.13 5.16 7.83
C PHE A 118 3.17 5.32 6.32
N ARG A 119 2.05 5.71 5.76
CA ARG A 119 1.92 6.04 4.33
C ARG A 119 1.21 7.38 4.21
N ASN A 120 1.87 8.39 3.63
CA ASN A 120 1.25 9.70 3.47
C ASN A 120 0.30 9.74 2.27
N SER A 121 -0.61 10.71 2.29
CA SER A 121 -1.51 10.96 1.16
C SER A 121 -0.68 11.19 -0.11
N SER A 122 -1.04 10.52 -1.21
CA SER A 122 -0.33 10.59 -2.49
C SER A 122 1.16 10.27 -2.40
N LEU A 123 1.59 9.54 -1.36
CA LEU A 123 3.00 9.21 -1.08
C LEU A 123 3.92 10.43 -0.99
N ILE A 124 3.38 11.59 -0.62
CA ILE A 124 4.14 12.82 -0.45
C ILE A 124 5.19 12.64 0.64
N TYR A 125 6.42 13.04 0.35
CA TYR A 125 7.53 12.90 1.27
C TYR A 125 8.47 14.10 1.19
N SER A 126 9.07 14.42 2.34
CA SER A 126 10.22 15.31 2.47
C SER A 126 10.99 14.92 3.74
N ASN A 127 12.20 15.44 3.89
CA ASN A 127 12.99 15.21 5.11
C ASN A 127 12.22 15.66 6.36
N ASP A 128 11.51 16.78 6.31
CA ASP A 128 10.75 17.30 7.44
C ASP A 128 9.55 16.41 7.78
N ILE A 129 8.83 15.93 6.77
CA ILE A 129 7.72 14.98 6.99
C ILE A 129 8.26 13.71 7.64
N GLY A 130 9.37 13.18 7.12
CA GLY A 130 10.02 12.01 7.69
C GLY A 130 10.44 12.22 9.14
N ALA A 131 11.03 13.37 9.46
CA ALA A 131 11.41 13.70 10.83
C ALA A 131 10.20 13.72 11.77
N THR A 132 9.09 14.30 11.33
CA THR A 132 7.84 14.34 12.12
C THR A 132 7.31 12.93 12.37
N ILE A 133 7.25 12.10 11.35
CA ILE A 133 6.78 10.72 11.47
C ILE A 133 7.69 9.89 12.38
N ALA A 134 8.99 10.06 12.26
CA ALA A 134 9.96 9.41 13.16
C ALA A 134 9.77 9.87 14.62
N ASP A 135 9.58 11.16 14.83
CA ASP A 135 9.33 11.73 16.16
C ASP A 135 8.05 11.18 16.79
N MET A 136 7.05 10.87 16.00
CA MET A 136 5.81 10.25 16.44
C MET A 136 5.94 8.75 16.75
N GLY A 137 7.12 8.18 16.58
CA GLY A 137 7.42 6.79 16.96
C GLY A 137 7.25 5.76 15.86
N PHE A 138 6.93 6.16 14.63
CA PHE A 138 6.88 5.22 13.52
C PHE A 138 8.27 4.71 13.16
N LYS A 139 8.34 3.48 12.67
CA LYS A 139 9.59 2.79 12.33
C LYS A 139 9.84 2.73 10.83
N GLY A 140 8.80 2.89 10.04
CA GLY A 140 8.89 2.86 8.59
C GLY A 140 7.87 3.78 7.93
N MET A 141 8.15 4.14 6.68
CA MET A 141 7.28 4.96 5.87
C MET A 141 7.39 4.55 4.40
N LEU A 142 6.24 4.50 3.72
CA LEU A 142 6.17 4.24 2.30
C LEU A 142 6.33 5.55 1.53
N THR A 143 7.16 5.55 0.49
CA THR A 143 7.33 6.71 -0.38
C THR A 143 7.37 6.29 -1.85
N GLU A 144 7.28 7.26 -2.75
CA GLU A 144 7.44 7.03 -4.18
C GLU A 144 8.94 6.85 -4.52
N GLY A 145 9.24 5.84 -5.34
CA GLY A 145 10.60 5.54 -5.79
C GLY A 145 10.95 6.19 -7.13
N ALA A 146 10.52 7.43 -7.37
CA ALA A 146 10.74 8.12 -8.63
C ALA A 146 12.21 8.48 -8.85
N LYS A 147 12.63 8.48 -10.13
CA LYS A 147 14.02 8.76 -10.50
C LYS A 147 14.55 10.11 -10.01
N HIS A 148 13.70 11.13 -9.97
CA HIS A 148 14.12 12.47 -9.54
C HIS A 148 14.43 12.53 -8.03
N ILE A 149 13.98 11.54 -7.26
CA ILE A 149 14.30 11.39 -5.83
C ILE A 149 15.56 10.53 -5.67
N LEU A 150 15.61 9.40 -6.38
CA LEU A 150 16.66 8.40 -6.25
C LEU A 150 17.88 8.68 -7.13
N GLY A 151 17.70 9.43 -8.23
CA GLY A 151 18.71 9.56 -9.24
C GLY A 151 19.00 8.21 -9.90
N TRP A 152 20.22 7.74 -9.75
CA TRP A 152 20.67 6.45 -10.28
C TRP A 152 20.44 5.28 -9.29
N LYS A 153 20.02 5.56 -8.06
CA LYS A 153 19.81 4.52 -7.04
C LYS A 153 18.58 3.69 -7.37
N SER A 154 18.66 2.40 -7.05
CA SER A 154 17.54 1.46 -7.25
C SER A 154 16.52 1.56 -6.12
N PRO A 155 15.20 1.47 -6.39
CA PRO A 155 14.19 1.38 -5.35
C PRO A 155 14.16 0.01 -4.64
N HIS A 156 15.01 -0.92 -5.05
CA HIS A 156 15.00 -2.31 -4.56
C HIS A 156 15.89 -2.54 -3.33
N TYR A 157 16.19 -1.48 -2.60
CA TYR A 157 16.90 -1.54 -1.32
C TYR A 157 16.08 -0.83 -0.24
N LEU A 158 16.37 -1.17 0.99
CA LEU A 158 15.82 -0.44 2.14
C LEU A 158 16.66 0.82 2.36
N TYR A 159 15.99 1.97 2.46
CA TYR A 159 16.62 3.26 2.72
C TYR A 159 16.21 3.78 4.11
N HIS A 160 16.73 4.94 4.48
CA HIS A 160 16.33 5.63 5.72
C HIS A 160 16.22 7.14 5.50
N CYS A 161 15.48 7.78 6.40
CA CYS A 161 15.30 9.23 6.39
C CYS A 161 16.61 9.94 6.67
N ALA A 162 16.92 10.98 5.89
CA ALA A 162 18.15 11.77 6.03
C ALA A 162 18.26 12.43 7.41
N MET A 163 17.12 12.85 7.99
CA MET A 163 17.09 13.56 9.28
C MET A 163 16.96 12.62 10.49
N ASN A 164 16.54 11.37 10.27
CA ASN A 164 16.44 10.39 11.33
C ASN A 164 16.59 8.98 10.77
N PRO A 165 17.79 8.37 10.91
CA PRO A 165 18.06 7.06 10.31
C PRO A 165 17.26 5.89 10.92
N ASN A 166 16.57 6.13 12.04
CA ASN A 166 15.70 5.12 12.64
C ASN A 166 14.40 4.93 11.87
N LEU A 167 14.01 5.92 11.05
CA LEU A 167 12.86 5.78 10.16
C LEU A 167 13.33 5.17 8.84
N LYS A 168 12.90 3.93 8.58
CA LYS A 168 13.21 3.23 7.34
C LYS A 168 12.21 3.62 6.26
N LEU A 169 12.68 3.69 5.02
CA LEU A 169 11.87 4.08 3.88
C LEU A 169 11.77 2.93 2.89
N LEU A 170 10.52 2.61 2.55
CA LEU A 170 10.18 1.61 1.55
C LEU A 170 9.74 2.36 0.29
N LEU A 171 10.50 2.22 -0.78
CA LEU A 171 10.31 2.98 -2.02
C LEU A 171 9.55 2.16 -3.05
N ARG A 172 8.49 2.76 -3.58
CA ARG A 172 7.63 2.11 -4.58
C ARG A 172 8.42 1.82 -5.85
N ASP A 173 8.35 0.58 -6.32
CA ASP A 173 8.74 0.27 -7.69
C ASP A 173 7.61 0.75 -8.61
N PHE A 174 7.82 1.89 -9.27
CA PHE A 174 6.76 2.49 -10.07
C PHE A 174 6.44 1.66 -11.31
N LYS A 175 7.45 1.06 -11.95
CA LYS A 175 7.23 0.27 -13.17
C LYS A 175 6.42 -0.99 -12.89
N LEU A 176 6.86 -1.81 -11.95
CA LEU A 176 6.17 -3.06 -11.61
C LEU A 176 4.79 -2.80 -10.99
N SER A 177 4.65 -1.74 -10.20
CA SER A 177 3.35 -1.34 -9.64
C SER A 177 2.39 -0.89 -10.74
N ASP A 178 2.86 -0.04 -11.66
CA ASP A 178 2.04 0.48 -12.75
C ASP A 178 1.73 -0.59 -13.81
N ASP A 179 2.56 -1.61 -13.96
CA ASP A 179 2.28 -2.75 -14.83
C ASP A 179 0.97 -3.43 -14.40
N ILE A 180 0.70 -3.52 -13.09
CA ILE A 180 -0.55 -4.05 -12.56
C ILE A 180 -1.65 -2.99 -12.57
N SER A 181 -1.39 -1.82 -11.99
CA SER A 181 -2.45 -0.84 -11.70
C SER A 181 -2.92 -0.04 -12.92
N LEU A 182 -2.06 0.11 -13.94
CA LEU A 182 -2.36 0.96 -15.11
C LEU A 182 -2.37 0.18 -16.42
N ARG A 183 -1.50 -0.80 -16.60
CA ARG A 183 -1.27 -1.43 -17.91
C ARG A 183 -1.92 -2.80 -18.09
N PHE A 184 -2.28 -3.48 -17.01
CA PHE A 184 -2.70 -4.88 -17.04
C PHE A 184 -3.78 -5.20 -18.08
N SER A 185 -4.83 -4.39 -18.15
CA SER A 185 -5.97 -4.63 -19.06
C SER A 185 -5.84 -3.91 -20.41
N ASN A 186 -4.73 -3.19 -20.65
CA ASN A 186 -4.51 -2.47 -21.89
C ASN A 186 -3.99 -3.42 -22.99
N SER A 187 -4.86 -3.74 -23.94
CA SER A 187 -4.51 -4.66 -25.05
C SER A 187 -3.46 -4.08 -26.01
N GLU A 188 -3.22 -2.77 -25.96
CA GLU A 188 -2.18 -2.10 -26.76
C GLU A 188 -0.80 -2.19 -26.11
N TRP A 189 -0.72 -2.60 -24.85
CA TRP A 189 0.54 -2.76 -24.14
C TRP A 189 1.31 -3.97 -24.72
N ASN A 190 2.59 -3.77 -25.05
CA ASN A 190 3.40 -4.79 -25.69
C ASN A 190 3.64 -6.07 -24.84
N GLU A 191 3.41 -6.00 -23.53
CA GLU A 191 3.49 -7.16 -22.63
C GLU A 191 2.12 -7.81 -22.37
N TYR A 192 1.06 -7.29 -22.99
CA TYR A 192 -0.29 -7.85 -22.86
C TYR A 192 -0.42 -9.16 -23.64
N PRO A 193 -1.11 -10.19 -23.11
CA PRO A 193 -1.65 -10.27 -21.75
C PRO A 193 -0.57 -10.69 -20.73
N LEU A 194 -0.57 -10.06 -19.57
CA LEU A 194 0.36 -10.38 -18.50
C LEU A 194 -0.21 -11.48 -17.60
N PHE A 195 0.58 -12.54 -17.39
CA PHE A 195 0.27 -13.60 -16.45
C PHE A 195 1.24 -13.59 -15.27
N ALA A 196 0.82 -14.20 -14.16
CA ALA A 196 1.57 -14.17 -12.91
C ALA A 196 2.97 -14.78 -13.01
N ASP A 197 3.15 -15.85 -13.79
CA ASP A 197 4.45 -16.50 -14.00
C ASP A 197 5.47 -15.56 -14.61
N LYS A 198 5.08 -14.82 -15.64
CA LYS A 198 5.94 -13.83 -16.29
C LYS A 198 6.31 -12.68 -15.35
N TYR A 199 5.32 -12.19 -14.60
CA TYR A 199 5.54 -11.10 -13.65
C TYR A 199 6.54 -11.52 -12.56
N ILE A 200 6.35 -12.70 -11.99
CA ILE A 200 7.27 -13.23 -10.97
C ILE A 200 8.65 -13.55 -11.57
N ASP A 201 8.72 -14.00 -12.83
CA ASP A 201 9.99 -14.20 -13.51
C ASP A 201 10.79 -12.91 -13.61
N TRP A 202 10.14 -11.77 -13.90
CA TRP A 202 10.82 -10.47 -13.91
C TRP A 202 11.42 -10.14 -12.55
N ILE A 203 10.68 -10.42 -11.47
CA ILE A 203 11.14 -10.18 -10.10
C ILE A 203 12.30 -11.12 -9.76
N ALA A 204 12.16 -12.40 -10.07
CA ALA A 204 13.19 -13.40 -9.78
C ALA A 204 14.49 -13.18 -10.58
N ALA A 205 14.41 -12.49 -11.71
CA ALA A 205 15.57 -12.19 -12.57
C ALA A 205 16.36 -10.96 -12.11
N LEU A 206 15.87 -10.21 -11.12
CA LEU A 206 16.60 -9.06 -10.59
C LEU A 206 17.89 -9.51 -9.88
N PRO A 207 18.91 -8.63 -9.80
CA PRO A 207 20.17 -8.99 -9.15
C PRO A 207 19.97 -9.47 -7.70
N GLU A 208 20.72 -10.49 -7.31
CA GLU A 208 20.61 -11.11 -5.97
C GLU A 208 20.90 -10.13 -4.83
N GLU A 209 21.77 -9.14 -5.05
CA GLU A 209 22.09 -8.11 -4.06
C GLU A 209 20.92 -7.16 -3.79
N GLU A 210 19.94 -7.07 -4.68
CA GLU A 210 18.73 -6.28 -4.43
C GLU A 210 17.86 -6.97 -3.39
N GLN A 211 17.46 -6.19 -2.38
CA GLN A 211 16.90 -6.74 -1.13
C GLN A 211 15.39 -6.88 -1.15
N VAL A 212 14.69 -5.94 -1.79
CA VAL A 212 13.23 -5.81 -1.65
C VAL A 212 12.63 -5.15 -2.87
N ILE A 213 11.40 -5.55 -3.19
CA ILE A 213 10.61 -4.92 -4.24
C ILE A 213 9.28 -4.51 -3.61
N ASN A 214 8.97 -3.23 -3.70
CA ASN A 214 7.78 -2.67 -3.09
C ASN A 214 6.73 -2.36 -4.16
N ILE A 215 5.65 -3.13 -4.15
CA ILE A 215 4.52 -2.96 -5.07
C ILE A 215 3.41 -2.25 -4.32
N PHE A 216 3.20 -0.97 -4.66
CA PHE A 216 2.17 -0.14 -4.03
C PHE A 216 1.16 0.29 -5.07
N MET A 217 -0.12 0.11 -4.77
CA MET A 217 -1.21 0.57 -5.63
C MET A 217 -2.45 0.82 -4.78
N GLU A 218 -3.40 1.56 -5.34
CA GLU A 218 -4.69 1.71 -4.70
C GLU A 218 -5.48 0.39 -4.81
N LEU A 219 -6.23 0.06 -3.77
CA LEU A 219 -7.07 -1.15 -3.77
C LEU A 219 -8.07 -1.14 -4.92
N SER A 220 -8.57 0.05 -5.29
CA SER A 220 -9.50 0.23 -6.41
C SER A 220 -8.91 -0.13 -7.78
N ALA A 221 -7.59 -0.30 -7.89
CA ALA A 221 -7.00 -0.86 -9.11
C ALA A 221 -7.56 -2.26 -9.40
N LEU A 222 -7.87 -3.01 -8.34
CA LEU A 222 -8.41 -4.37 -8.45
C LEU A 222 -9.95 -4.32 -8.57
N GLY A 223 -10.42 -4.19 -9.78
CA GLY A 223 -11.85 -4.21 -10.11
C GLY A 223 -12.39 -2.93 -10.74
N ILE A 224 -11.70 -1.79 -10.61
CA ILE A 224 -12.10 -0.53 -11.24
C ILE A 224 -11.10 -0.11 -12.31
N ALA A 225 -9.86 0.25 -11.94
CA ALA A 225 -8.84 0.59 -12.94
C ALA A 225 -8.58 -0.61 -13.86
N GLN A 226 -8.47 -1.79 -13.28
CA GLN A 226 -8.41 -3.05 -14.01
C GLN A 226 -9.71 -3.80 -13.72
N PRO A 227 -10.68 -3.82 -14.67
CA PRO A 227 -12.00 -4.40 -14.39
C PRO A 227 -11.92 -5.90 -14.10
N LEU A 228 -12.89 -6.42 -13.36
CA LEU A 228 -12.93 -7.85 -13.01
C LEU A 228 -12.89 -8.75 -14.25
N SER A 229 -13.49 -8.29 -15.36
CA SER A 229 -13.48 -9.01 -16.64
C SER A 229 -12.08 -9.18 -17.24
N SER A 230 -11.09 -8.42 -16.77
CA SER A 230 -9.69 -8.56 -17.20
C SER A 230 -9.00 -9.76 -16.57
N ASN A 231 -9.63 -10.44 -15.61
CA ASN A 231 -9.05 -11.50 -14.80
C ASN A 231 -7.92 -11.02 -13.88
N ILE A 232 -7.99 -9.76 -13.46
CA ILE A 232 -6.99 -9.20 -12.54
C ILE A 232 -6.92 -9.99 -11.22
N LEU A 233 -8.05 -10.45 -10.70
CA LEU A 233 -8.06 -11.21 -9.44
C LEU A 233 -7.44 -12.60 -9.63
N GLU A 234 -7.63 -13.24 -10.77
CA GLU A 234 -7.00 -14.52 -11.08
C GLU A 234 -5.48 -14.35 -11.17
N PHE A 235 -5.02 -13.24 -11.77
CA PHE A 235 -3.61 -12.87 -11.77
C PHE A 235 -3.08 -12.74 -10.34
N MET A 236 -3.78 -11.99 -9.49
CA MET A 236 -3.36 -11.78 -8.09
C MET A 236 -3.28 -13.11 -7.32
N LYS A 237 -4.30 -13.95 -7.45
CA LYS A 237 -4.34 -15.25 -6.76
C LYS A 237 -3.21 -16.18 -7.20
N ALA A 238 -2.74 -16.06 -8.42
CA ALA A 238 -1.65 -16.88 -8.95
C ALA A 238 -0.27 -16.40 -8.50
N LEU A 239 -0.14 -15.15 -8.04
CA LEU A 239 1.16 -14.60 -7.62
C LEU A 239 1.84 -15.41 -6.52
N PRO A 240 1.15 -15.78 -5.41
CA PRO A 240 1.81 -16.57 -4.36
C PRO A 240 2.29 -17.94 -4.85
N VAL A 241 1.55 -18.57 -5.75
CA VAL A 241 1.93 -19.88 -6.33
C VAL A 241 3.22 -19.74 -7.13
N CYS A 242 3.26 -18.78 -8.04
CA CYS A 242 4.44 -18.55 -8.90
C CYS A 242 5.64 -18.09 -8.07
N ALA A 243 5.41 -17.24 -7.07
CA ALA A 243 6.47 -16.76 -6.18
C ALA A 243 7.14 -17.93 -5.44
N LYS A 244 6.34 -18.83 -4.89
CA LYS A 244 6.86 -19.99 -4.17
C LYS A 244 7.72 -20.88 -5.08
N GLU A 245 7.29 -21.11 -6.32
CA GLU A 245 8.02 -21.91 -7.29
C GLU A 245 9.37 -21.29 -7.67
N ARG A 246 9.49 -19.97 -7.60
CA ARG A 246 10.67 -19.22 -8.04
C ARG A 246 11.51 -18.63 -6.91
N GLY A 247 11.21 -19.00 -5.66
CA GLY A 247 11.98 -18.53 -4.52
C GLY A 247 11.76 -17.06 -4.15
N VAL A 248 10.65 -16.47 -4.59
CA VAL A 248 10.26 -15.10 -4.21
C VAL A 248 9.33 -15.19 -3.01
N THR A 249 9.58 -14.38 -1.99
CA THR A 249 8.79 -14.39 -0.75
C THR A 249 8.02 -13.08 -0.58
N PHE A 250 6.80 -13.19 -0.02
CA PHE A 250 6.02 -12.05 0.42
C PHE A 250 6.41 -11.68 1.85
N SER A 251 6.42 -10.38 2.13
CA SER A 251 6.72 -9.87 3.48
C SER A 251 5.85 -8.66 3.78
N THR A 252 5.62 -8.42 5.06
CA THR A 252 5.00 -7.16 5.50
C THR A 252 6.05 -6.06 5.60
N PRO A 253 5.64 -4.79 5.52
CA PRO A 253 6.56 -3.67 5.76
C PRO A 253 7.32 -3.78 7.09
N THR A 254 6.64 -4.15 8.17
CA THR A 254 7.28 -4.33 9.48
C THR A 254 8.35 -5.42 9.43
N ASP A 255 8.09 -6.54 8.76
CA ASP A 255 9.09 -7.61 8.63
C ASP A 255 10.32 -7.12 7.87
N ILE A 256 10.13 -6.37 6.80
CA ILE A 256 11.24 -5.82 6.01
C ILE A 256 12.10 -4.88 6.84
N ILE A 257 11.49 -3.90 7.51
CA ILE A 257 12.25 -2.91 8.28
C ILE A 257 12.93 -3.51 9.51
N THR A 258 12.45 -4.65 9.98
CA THR A 258 13.04 -5.36 11.12
C THR A 258 14.20 -6.24 10.68
N LYS A 259 14.07 -6.93 9.54
CA LYS A 259 15.05 -7.92 9.07
C LYS A 259 16.19 -7.35 8.25
N LEU A 260 15.93 -6.29 7.46
CA LEU A 260 16.91 -5.72 6.55
C LEU A 260 17.56 -4.49 7.17
N LYS A 261 18.78 -4.21 6.74
CA LYS A 261 19.49 -2.98 7.08
C LYS A 261 19.34 -2.00 5.93
N SER A 262 19.14 -0.72 6.26
CA SER A 262 19.13 0.34 5.25
C SER A 262 20.51 0.53 4.67
N VAL A 263 20.58 0.75 3.35
CA VAL A 263 21.87 0.88 2.64
C VAL A 263 22.34 2.33 2.56
N ASP A 264 21.40 3.29 2.56
CA ASP A 264 21.70 4.72 2.37
C ASP A 264 20.52 5.57 2.80
N GLN A 265 20.72 6.87 2.88
CA GLN A 265 19.67 7.84 3.13
C GLN A 265 18.97 8.25 1.83
N VAL A 266 17.76 8.72 1.96
CA VAL A 266 17.04 9.46 0.91
C VAL A 266 16.90 10.89 1.39
N ASP A 267 17.48 11.83 0.63
CA ASP A 267 17.52 13.25 0.97
C ASP A 267 16.56 14.01 0.05
N VAL A 268 15.44 14.45 0.62
CA VAL A 268 14.37 15.18 -0.10
C VAL A 268 14.07 16.45 0.68
N PRO A 269 14.80 17.55 0.42
CA PRO A 269 14.64 18.79 1.19
C PRO A 269 13.28 19.47 1.02
N TYR A 270 12.61 19.26 -0.11
CA TYR A 270 11.30 19.83 -0.37
C TYR A 270 10.29 18.73 -0.69
N PRO A 271 8.98 18.90 -0.30
CA PRO A 271 7.97 17.87 -0.56
C PRO A 271 7.82 17.55 -2.04
N MET A 272 7.70 16.28 -2.33
CA MET A 272 7.52 15.78 -3.69
C MET A 272 6.50 14.64 -3.71
#